data_d20d5586f6c9950037055aed4d7fb46c
#
_entry.id   d20d5586f6c9950037055aed4d7fb46c
#
_cell.length_a   1.000
_cell.length_b   1.000
_cell.length_c   1.000
_cell.angle_alpha   90.00
_cell.angle_beta   90.00
_cell.angle_gamma   90.00
#
_symmetry.space_group_name_H-M   'P 1'
#
loop_
_entity.id
_entity.type
_entity.pdbx_description
1 polymer ?
#
loop_
_entity_poly.entity_id
_entity_poly.type
_entity_poly.pdbx_seq_one_letter_code
_entity_poly.pdbx_strand_id
1 'polypeptide(L)'
;MEIKAEGFIFDFPDAIDCIKFDDKDTHGAFHAFKAVDLIVEFPDEYLFIEIKDPPNGADDYKSARCKHCGHKSSPLNELKNSLVRKYRDSWVYRYCQDKTGKPMTYVCLVTIDSALIMHMVPTMKSELPLGIAVDKWHKTILDRFYMVNLAAWERKLHTYGSCRRE
;
A
#
# COMPACT_ATOMS: atom_id res chain seq x y z
N MET A 1 15.46 4.14 -11.60
CA MET A 1 15.23 5.31 -10.70
C MET A 1 15.27 4.79 -9.27
N GLU A 2 16.25 5.24 -8.48
CA GLU A 2 16.41 4.79 -7.09
C GLU A 2 15.73 5.76 -6.13
N ILE A 3 14.98 5.24 -5.15
CA ILE A 3 14.34 6.01 -4.08
C ILE A 3 14.44 5.27 -2.75
N LYS A 4 14.62 6.03 -1.65
CA LYS A 4 14.66 5.51 -0.28
C LYS A 4 13.38 5.88 0.46
N ALA A 5 12.73 4.91 1.10
CA ALA A 5 11.54 5.12 1.91
C ALA A 5 11.45 4.09 3.04
N GLU A 6 11.13 4.53 4.26
CA GLU A 6 10.83 3.68 5.42
C GLU A 6 11.89 2.60 5.70
N GLY A 7 13.20 2.94 5.52
CA GLY A 7 14.31 2.01 5.73
C GLY A 7 14.54 1.00 4.58
N PHE A 8 13.94 1.26 3.42
CA PHE A 8 14.12 0.46 2.21
C PHE A 8 14.64 1.31 1.05
N ILE A 9 15.37 0.64 0.17
CA ILE A 9 15.85 1.19 -1.09
C ILE A 9 15.14 0.44 -2.21
N PHE A 10 14.46 1.20 -3.06
CA PHE A 10 13.81 0.69 -4.26
C PHE A 10 14.55 1.19 -5.49
N ASP A 11 14.68 0.34 -6.50
CA ASP A 11 15.17 0.74 -7.81
C ASP A 11 14.15 0.31 -8.87
N PHE A 12 13.57 1.28 -9.55
CA PHE A 12 12.58 1.12 -10.61
C PHE A 12 13.17 1.57 -11.95
N PRO A 13 13.83 0.67 -12.71
CA PRO A 13 14.57 1.05 -13.93
C PRO A 13 13.68 1.68 -14.99
N ASP A 14 12.44 1.20 -15.14
CA ASP A 14 11.51 1.62 -16.19
C ASP A 14 10.50 2.67 -15.73
N ALA A 15 10.63 3.21 -14.52
CA ALA A 15 9.75 4.24 -14.02
C ALA A 15 9.98 5.59 -14.71
N ILE A 16 8.88 6.28 -15.06
CA ILE A 16 8.88 7.66 -15.56
C ILE A 16 9.08 8.63 -14.41
N ASP A 17 8.40 8.36 -13.27
CA ASP A 17 8.44 9.18 -12.07
C ASP A 17 8.28 8.33 -10.82
N CYS A 18 8.87 8.77 -9.71
CA CYS A 18 8.75 8.13 -8.42
C CYS A 18 8.78 9.16 -7.31
N ILE A 19 7.70 9.26 -6.54
CA ILE A 19 7.55 10.26 -5.50
C ILE A 19 7.29 9.63 -4.13
N LYS A 20 7.89 10.21 -3.08
CA LYS A 20 7.44 10.01 -1.70
C LYS A 20 6.13 10.74 -1.54
N PHE A 21 5.04 10.00 -1.42
CA PHE A 21 3.71 10.59 -1.43
C PHE A 21 3.23 10.98 -0.03
N ASP A 22 3.70 10.30 1.01
CA ASP A 22 3.47 10.66 2.43
C ASP A 22 4.44 11.75 2.92
N ASP A 23 4.96 12.59 2.03
CA ASP A 23 5.81 13.73 2.36
C ASP A 23 4.96 15.01 2.43
N LYS A 24 5.32 15.93 3.33
CA LYS A 24 4.63 17.21 3.51
C LYS A 24 4.60 18.05 2.25
N ASP A 25 5.65 17.93 1.44
CA ASP A 25 5.79 18.72 0.20
C ASP A 25 4.99 18.13 -0.96
N THR A 26 4.60 16.86 -0.90
CA THR A 26 3.85 16.18 -1.97
C THR A 26 2.38 15.99 -1.64
N HIS A 27 2.05 15.64 -0.42
CA HIS A 27 0.68 15.36 0.04
C HIS A 27 -0.03 16.65 0.49
N GLY A 28 0.72 17.72 0.71
CA GLY A 28 0.19 19.03 1.07
C GLY A 28 -0.43 19.09 2.48
N ALA A 29 -1.07 20.20 2.76
CA ALA A 29 -1.67 20.50 4.07
C ALA A 29 -3.02 19.80 4.32
N PHE A 30 -3.43 18.83 3.49
CA PHE A 30 -4.73 18.18 3.64
C PHE A 30 -4.66 17.03 4.66
N HIS A 31 -4.49 17.39 5.93
CA HIS A 31 -4.28 16.48 7.06
C HIS A 31 -5.40 15.45 7.31
N ALA A 32 -6.56 15.60 6.65
CA ALA A 32 -7.66 14.65 6.79
C ALA A 32 -7.45 13.35 5.99
N PHE A 33 -6.61 13.39 4.95
CA PHE A 33 -6.33 12.23 4.11
C PHE A 33 -5.10 11.48 4.59
N LYS A 34 -5.16 10.14 4.47
CA LYS A 34 -4.00 9.29 4.63
C LYS A 34 -3.32 9.11 3.27
N ALA A 35 -2.00 8.98 3.27
CA ALA A 35 -1.22 8.78 2.07
C ALA A 35 -0.49 7.45 2.10
N VAL A 36 -0.32 6.81 0.93
CA VAL A 36 0.65 5.73 0.73
C VAL A 36 2.06 6.32 0.74
N ASP A 37 3.06 5.52 1.04
CA ASP A 37 4.43 6.01 1.19
C ASP A 37 5.05 6.41 -0.16
N LEU A 38 4.82 5.61 -1.23
CA LEU A 38 5.36 5.88 -2.56
C LEU A 38 4.27 5.77 -3.64
N ILE A 39 4.39 6.62 -4.66
CA ILE A 39 3.70 6.43 -5.94
C ILE A 39 4.74 6.43 -7.05
N VAL A 40 4.72 5.37 -7.85
CA VAL A 40 5.60 5.20 -9.01
C VAL A 40 4.77 5.25 -10.28
N GLU A 41 5.17 6.05 -11.24
CA GLU A 41 4.55 6.11 -12.55
C GLU A 41 5.39 5.33 -13.56
N PHE A 42 4.75 4.34 -14.20
CA PHE A 42 5.27 3.65 -15.35
C PHE A 42 4.58 4.14 -16.63
N PRO A 43 5.09 3.79 -17.82
CA PRO A 43 4.45 4.19 -19.09
C PRO A 43 2.97 3.81 -19.18
N ASP A 44 2.58 2.65 -18.63
CA ASP A 44 1.28 2.03 -18.81
C ASP A 44 0.48 1.87 -17.51
N GLU A 45 1.07 2.14 -16.33
CA GLU A 45 0.38 1.99 -15.04
C GLU A 45 0.95 2.89 -13.94
N TYR A 46 0.20 2.98 -12.83
CA TYR A 46 0.65 3.53 -11.56
C TYR A 46 0.80 2.42 -10.52
N LEU A 47 1.91 2.46 -9.78
CA LEU A 47 2.18 1.58 -8.65
C LEU A 47 2.13 2.38 -7.35
N PHE A 48 1.17 2.06 -6.49
CA PHE A 48 1.04 2.64 -5.15
C PHE A 48 1.67 1.69 -4.15
N ILE A 49 2.57 2.16 -3.31
CA ILE A 49 3.30 1.32 -2.36
C ILE A 49 3.10 1.85 -0.95
N GLU A 50 2.63 0.97 -0.08
CA GLU A 50 2.60 1.17 1.36
C GLU A 50 3.59 0.22 2.03
N ILE A 51 4.39 0.74 2.95
CA ILE A 51 5.43 -0.01 3.65
C ILE A 51 5.04 -0.16 5.12
N LYS A 52 5.13 -1.37 5.64
CA LYS A 52 4.94 -1.67 7.06
C LYS A 52 6.07 -2.57 7.55
N ASP A 53 6.95 -1.98 8.35
CA ASP A 53 8.07 -2.66 8.98
C ASP A 53 7.91 -2.66 10.50
N PRO A 54 7.02 -3.51 11.06
CA PRO A 54 6.79 -3.54 12.50
C PRO A 54 8.04 -4.03 13.24
N PRO A 55 8.50 -3.34 14.29
CA PRO A 55 9.76 -3.64 14.98
C PRO A 55 9.79 -5.04 15.61
N ASN A 56 8.64 -5.56 16.04
CA ASN A 56 8.51 -6.91 16.61
C ASN A 56 7.86 -7.90 15.63
N GLY A 57 7.83 -7.56 14.33
CA GLY A 57 7.22 -8.40 13.30
C GLY A 57 5.75 -8.69 13.56
N ALA A 58 5.36 -9.97 13.43
CA ALA A 58 3.98 -10.39 13.64
C ALA A 58 3.45 -10.19 15.07
N ASP A 59 4.34 -10.05 16.07
CA ASP A 59 3.93 -9.88 17.47
C ASP A 59 3.24 -8.53 17.70
N ASP A 60 3.57 -7.50 16.93
CA ASP A 60 2.90 -6.22 16.99
C ASP A 60 1.41 -6.29 16.61
N TYR A 61 1.01 -7.35 15.93
CA TYR A 61 -0.38 -7.56 15.49
C TYR A 61 -1.14 -8.60 16.32
N LYS A 62 -0.57 -9.07 17.43
CA LYS A 62 -1.30 -9.92 18.38
C LYS A 62 -2.38 -9.10 19.09
N SER A 63 -3.55 -9.72 19.29
CA SER A 63 -4.67 -9.07 19.97
C SER A 63 -4.28 -8.63 21.38
N ALA A 64 -4.48 -7.35 21.68
CA ALA A 64 -4.31 -6.78 23.01
C ALA A 64 -5.67 -6.28 23.54
N ARG A 65 -5.85 -6.27 24.86
CA ARG A 65 -6.98 -5.57 25.48
C ARG A 65 -6.66 -4.08 25.59
N CYS A 66 -7.56 -3.26 25.13
CA CYS A 66 -7.45 -1.83 25.37
C CYS A 66 -7.42 -1.55 26.88
N LYS A 67 -6.39 -0.84 27.35
CA LYS A 67 -6.21 -0.52 28.77
C LYS A 67 -7.31 0.40 29.33
N HIS A 68 -8.02 1.15 28.46
CA HIS A 68 -9.02 2.15 28.87
C HIS A 68 -10.46 1.61 28.85
N CYS A 69 -10.83 0.79 27.88
CA CYS A 69 -12.20 0.33 27.71
C CYS A 69 -12.38 -1.18 27.84
N GLY A 70 -11.29 -1.95 28.03
CA GLY A 70 -11.33 -3.40 28.16
C GLY A 70 -11.71 -4.18 26.89
N HIS A 71 -12.07 -3.48 25.80
CA HIS A 71 -12.38 -4.11 24.54
C HIS A 71 -11.13 -4.74 23.90
N LYS A 72 -11.29 -5.90 23.29
CA LYS A 72 -10.21 -6.51 22.50
C LYS A 72 -9.97 -5.64 21.27
N SER A 73 -8.80 -4.98 21.19
CA SER A 73 -8.34 -4.44 19.93
C SER A 73 -7.87 -5.59 19.04
N SER A 74 -8.12 -5.48 17.76
CA SER A 74 -7.54 -6.37 16.75
C SER A 74 -6.55 -5.57 15.93
N PRO A 75 -5.26 -5.56 16.31
CA PRO A 75 -4.24 -4.79 15.58
C PRO A 75 -4.19 -5.14 14.10
N LEU A 76 -4.52 -6.39 13.73
CA LEU A 76 -4.66 -6.79 12.33
C LEU A 76 -5.81 -6.05 11.63
N ASN A 77 -6.94 -5.86 12.30
CA ASN A 77 -8.04 -5.08 11.72
C ASN A 77 -7.69 -3.60 11.61
N GLU A 78 -6.96 -3.07 12.58
CA GLU A 78 -6.47 -1.69 12.53
C GLU A 78 -5.47 -1.51 11.38
N LEU A 79 -4.53 -2.45 11.20
CA LEU A 79 -3.62 -2.48 10.06
C LEU A 79 -4.41 -2.52 8.74
N LYS A 80 -5.34 -3.48 8.61
CA LYS A 80 -6.19 -3.61 7.41
C LYS A 80 -6.91 -2.31 7.09
N ASN A 81 -7.60 -1.73 8.07
CA ASN A 81 -8.35 -0.49 7.89
C ASN A 81 -7.44 0.68 7.48
N SER A 82 -6.25 0.75 8.08
CA SER A 82 -5.24 1.75 7.72
C SER A 82 -4.79 1.59 6.26
N LEU A 83 -4.46 0.37 5.84
CA LEU A 83 -4.01 0.08 4.48
C LEU A 83 -5.09 0.42 3.43
N VAL A 84 -6.34 0.00 3.68
CA VAL A 84 -7.47 0.31 2.80
C VAL A 84 -7.71 1.81 2.70
N ARG A 85 -7.67 2.51 3.85
CA ARG A 85 -7.85 3.97 3.89
C ARG A 85 -6.74 4.70 3.15
N LYS A 86 -5.47 4.34 3.38
CA LYS A 86 -4.33 4.96 2.70
C LYS A 86 -4.46 4.88 1.18
N TYR A 87 -4.85 3.71 0.65
CA TYR A 87 -5.09 3.56 -0.78
C TYR A 87 -6.21 4.48 -1.27
N ARG A 88 -7.39 4.40 -0.64
CA ARG A 88 -8.57 5.18 -1.08
C ARG A 88 -8.33 6.67 -1.03
N ASP A 89 -7.74 7.17 0.04
CA ASP A 89 -7.45 8.58 0.22
C ASP A 89 -6.40 9.06 -0.82
N SER A 90 -5.37 8.25 -1.08
CA SER A 90 -4.36 8.54 -2.11
C SER A 90 -4.95 8.53 -3.51
N TRP A 91 -5.87 7.60 -3.81
CA TRP A 91 -6.56 7.56 -5.09
C TRP A 91 -7.39 8.82 -5.32
N VAL A 92 -8.17 9.26 -4.30
CA VAL A 92 -8.96 10.50 -4.38
C VAL A 92 -8.06 11.71 -4.64
N TYR A 93 -6.93 11.78 -3.95
CA TYR A 93 -5.96 12.86 -4.17
C TYR A 93 -5.44 12.85 -5.61
N ARG A 94 -5.05 11.68 -6.14
CA ARG A 94 -4.58 11.55 -7.53
C ARG A 94 -5.67 11.82 -8.55
N TYR A 95 -6.92 11.46 -8.24
CA TYR A 95 -8.06 11.82 -9.07
C TYR A 95 -8.21 13.33 -9.20
N CYS A 96 -8.09 14.09 -8.11
CA CYS A 96 -8.12 15.55 -8.13
C CYS A 96 -6.95 16.18 -8.91
N GLN A 97 -5.88 15.43 -9.15
CA GLN A 97 -4.74 15.83 -9.98
C GLN A 97 -4.83 15.37 -11.44
N ASP A 98 -5.95 14.79 -11.86
CA ASP A 98 -6.14 14.14 -13.19
C ASP A 98 -5.13 13.02 -13.48
N LYS A 99 -4.59 12.37 -12.42
CA LYS A 99 -3.58 11.29 -12.50
C LYS A 99 -4.19 9.93 -12.17
N THR A 100 -5.29 9.58 -12.80
CA THR A 100 -5.98 8.27 -12.68
C THR A 100 -6.33 7.67 -14.04
N GLY A 101 -5.63 8.09 -15.08
CA GLY A 101 -5.88 7.67 -16.47
C GLY A 101 -5.24 6.34 -16.86
N LYS A 102 -4.38 5.76 -16.01
CA LYS A 102 -3.72 4.47 -16.24
C LYS A 102 -4.21 3.44 -15.21
N PRO A 103 -4.09 2.12 -15.50
CA PRO A 103 -4.30 1.06 -14.52
C PRO A 103 -3.52 1.31 -13.23
N MET A 104 -4.09 0.86 -12.11
CA MET A 104 -3.52 1.06 -10.79
C MET A 104 -3.24 -0.27 -10.10
N THR A 105 -2.00 -0.41 -9.63
CA THR A 105 -1.56 -1.53 -8.81
C THR A 105 -1.25 -1.02 -7.39
N TYR A 106 -1.80 -1.67 -6.38
CA TYR A 106 -1.50 -1.38 -4.98
C TYR A 106 -0.66 -2.50 -4.38
N VAL A 107 0.48 -2.13 -3.80
CA VAL A 107 1.40 -3.05 -3.12
C VAL A 107 1.53 -2.65 -1.66
N CYS A 108 1.26 -3.60 -0.76
CA CYS A 108 1.62 -3.51 0.64
C CYS A 108 2.88 -4.35 0.88
N LEU A 109 4.03 -3.69 1.07
CA LEU A 109 5.26 -4.33 1.53
C LEU A 109 5.20 -4.43 3.07
N VAL A 110 5.04 -5.64 3.58
CA VAL A 110 4.89 -5.87 5.03
C VAL A 110 5.92 -6.90 5.49
N THR A 111 6.79 -6.53 6.43
CA THR A 111 7.88 -7.39 6.90
C THR A 111 7.45 -8.36 8.00
N ILE A 112 6.36 -9.07 7.76
CA ILE A 112 5.85 -10.14 8.60
C ILE A 112 5.97 -11.49 7.89
N ASP A 113 5.67 -12.57 8.62
CA ASP A 113 5.73 -13.91 8.03
C ASP A 113 4.69 -14.13 6.92
N SER A 114 5.02 -15.05 6.01
CA SER A 114 4.19 -15.32 4.85
C SER A 114 2.83 -15.93 5.20
N ALA A 115 2.72 -16.66 6.32
CA ALA A 115 1.47 -17.28 6.74
C ALA A 115 0.46 -16.20 7.15
N LEU A 116 0.90 -15.18 7.89
CA LEU A 116 0.06 -14.06 8.29
C LEU A 116 -0.36 -13.22 7.08
N ILE A 117 0.56 -12.98 6.14
CA ILE A 117 0.24 -12.31 4.86
C ILE A 117 -0.86 -13.09 4.11
N MET A 118 -0.70 -14.40 3.97
CA MET A 118 -1.69 -15.25 3.29
C MET A 118 -3.07 -15.20 3.96
N HIS A 119 -3.11 -15.11 5.29
CA HIS A 119 -4.35 -14.95 6.03
C HIS A 119 -5.02 -13.59 5.77
N MET A 120 -4.25 -12.52 5.63
CA MET A 120 -4.78 -11.17 5.42
C MET A 120 -5.25 -10.89 4.00
N VAL A 121 -4.61 -11.48 3.00
CA VAL A 121 -4.87 -11.16 1.57
C VAL A 121 -6.34 -11.30 1.16
N PRO A 122 -7.09 -12.37 1.50
CA PRO A 122 -8.50 -12.49 1.13
C PRO A 122 -9.35 -11.34 1.70
N THR A 123 -9.13 -11.01 2.97
CA THR A 123 -9.85 -9.92 3.64
C THR A 123 -9.51 -8.57 3.01
N MET A 124 -8.23 -8.32 2.70
CA MET A 124 -7.83 -7.09 2.01
C MET A 124 -8.50 -6.97 0.64
N LYS A 125 -8.55 -8.05 -0.13
CA LYS A 125 -9.20 -8.05 -1.45
C LYS A 125 -10.70 -7.79 -1.39
N SER A 126 -11.39 -8.22 -0.33
CA SER A 126 -12.82 -7.95 -0.15
C SER A 126 -13.14 -6.52 0.28
N GLU A 127 -12.18 -5.82 0.87
CA GLU A 127 -12.35 -4.45 1.37
C GLU A 127 -11.85 -3.38 0.37
N LEU A 128 -10.93 -3.76 -0.49
CA LEU A 128 -10.39 -2.88 -1.54
C LEU A 128 -11.34 -2.84 -2.74
N PRO A 129 -11.45 -1.69 -3.45
CA PRO A 129 -12.26 -1.56 -4.65
C PRO A 129 -11.60 -2.23 -5.88
N LEU A 130 -11.29 -3.51 -5.75
CA LEU A 130 -10.56 -4.29 -6.75
C LEU A 130 -11.49 -4.68 -7.93
N GLY A 131 -11.12 -4.28 -9.12
CA GLY A 131 -11.92 -4.49 -10.33
C GLY A 131 -13.15 -3.58 -10.38
N ILE A 132 -14.15 -3.94 -11.18
CA ILE A 132 -15.43 -3.23 -11.25
C ILE A 132 -16.30 -3.71 -10.09
N ALA A 133 -16.46 -2.87 -9.08
CA ALA A 133 -17.15 -3.24 -7.85
C ALA A 133 -18.69 -3.17 -7.96
N VAL A 134 -19.23 -2.37 -8.92
CA VAL A 134 -20.68 -2.18 -9.12
C VAL A 134 -21.01 -1.95 -10.60
N ASP A 135 -22.18 -2.41 -11.03
CA ASP A 135 -22.62 -2.38 -12.43
C ASP A 135 -22.61 -1.01 -13.12
N LYS A 136 -22.64 0.06 -12.34
CA LYS A 136 -22.67 1.44 -12.83
C LYS A 136 -21.28 2.11 -12.89
N TRP A 137 -20.24 1.42 -12.49
CA TRP A 137 -18.89 1.97 -12.55
C TRP A 137 -18.28 1.76 -13.94
N HIS A 138 -17.89 2.85 -14.56
CA HIS A 138 -17.28 2.83 -15.90
C HIS A 138 -15.74 2.79 -15.85
N LYS A 139 -15.16 2.90 -14.66
CA LYS A 139 -13.71 2.85 -14.43
C LYS A 139 -13.40 1.97 -13.24
N THR A 140 -12.32 1.22 -13.36
CA THR A 140 -11.70 0.55 -12.20
C THR A 140 -11.02 1.60 -11.32
N ILE A 141 -11.10 1.40 -10.01
CA ILE A 141 -10.37 2.22 -9.04
C ILE A 141 -9.04 1.54 -8.69
N LEU A 142 -9.04 0.21 -8.67
CA LEU A 142 -7.88 -0.63 -8.40
C LEU A 142 -7.92 -1.86 -9.31
N ASP A 143 -6.86 -2.06 -10.09
CA ASP A 143 -6.78 -3.18 -11.03
C ASP A 143 -6.08 -4.39 -10.43
N ARG A 144 -5.04 -4.18 -9.62
CA ARG A 144 -4.24 -5.25 -9.01
C ARG A 144 -3.86 -4.92 -7.58
N PHE A 145 -3.85 -5.94 -6.74
CA PHE A 145 -3.42 -5.82 -5.35
C PHE A 145 -2.44 -6.93 -4.98
N TYR A 146 -1.34 -6.52 -4.34
CA TYR A 146 -0.34 -7.43 -3.78
C TYR A 146 -0.06 -7.05 -2.33
N MET A 147 0.05 -8.06 -1.48
CA MET A 147 0.60 -7.94 -0.14
C MET A 147 1.77 -8.90 -0.04
N VAL A 148 2.97 -8.39 0.18
CA VAL A 148 4.23 -9.12 0.02
C VAL A 148 5.22 -8.77 1.13
N ASN A 149 6.12 -9.69 1.43
CA ASN A 149 7.38 -9.41 2.10
C ASN A 149 8.53 -9.32 1.07
N LEU A 150 9.74 -9.03 1.49
CA LEU A 150 10.89 -8.87 0.59
C LEU A 150 11.11 -10.08 -0.32
N ALA A 151 11.07 -11.29 0.24
CA ALA A 151 11.26 -12.52 -0.55
C ALA A 151 10.14 -12.76 -1.58
N ALA A 152 8.92 -12.32 -1.28
CA ALA A 152 7.80 -12.38 -2.21
C ALA A 152 7.86 -11.24 -3.24
N TRP A 153 8.42 -10.08 -2.88
CA TRP A 153 8.69 -8.98 -3.81
C TRP A 153 9.57 -9.47 -4.97
N GLU A 154 10.72 -10.03 -4.66
CA GLU A 154 11.65 -10.52 -5.68
C GLU A 154 11.05 -11.57 -6.62
N ARG A 155 10.14 -12.40 -6.12
CA ARG A 155 9.51 -13.43 -6.96
C ARG A 155 8.36 -12.93 -7.81
N LYS A 156 7.58 -11.96 -7.32
CA LYS A 156 6.31 -11.55 -7.93
C LYS A 156 6.34 -10.18 -8.57
N LEU A 157 7.22 -9.30 -8.11
CA LEU A 157 7.24 -7.90 -8.47
C LEU A 157 8.60 -7.45 -9.05
N HIS A 158 9.50 -8.40 -9.32
CA HIS A 158 10.81 -8.11 -9.93
C HIS A 158 10.72 -7.36 -11.26
N THR A 159 9.62 -7.52 -11.98
CA THR A 159 9.35 -6.80 -13.24
C THR A 159 9.16 -5.30 -13.03
N TYR A 160 8.78 -4.86 -11.86
CA TYR A 160 8.72 -3.43 -11.53
C TYR A 160 10.10 -2.90 -11.13
N GLY A 161 10.91 -3.74 -10.49
CA GLY A 161 12.22 -3.35 -9.98
C GLY A 161 12.60 -4.09 -8.70
N SER A 162 13.74 -3.71 -8.13
CA SER A 162 14.27 -4.33 -6.92
C SER A 162 13.85 -3.56 -5.64
N CYS A 163 13.80 -4.29 -4.54
CA CYS A 163 13.60 -3.73 -3.21
C CYS A 163 14.55 -4.42 -2.21
N ARG A 164 15.31 -3.62 -1.44
CA ARG A 164 16.19 -4.13 -0.40
C ARG A 164 16.14 -3.26 0.86
N ARG A 165 16.56 -3.79 2.01
CA ARG A 165 16.79 -2.95 3.20
C ARG A 165 17.93 -1.98 2.97
N GLU A 166 17.85 -0.82 3.57
CA GLU A 166 18.91 0.18 3.59
C GLU A 166 20.12 -0.26 4.42
#